data_7a8634ee75fb64ea2de092175990d69f
#
_entry.id   7a8634ee75fb64ea2de092175990d69f
#
_cell.length_a   1.000
_cell.length_b   1.000
_cell.length_c   1.000
_cell.angle_alpha   90.00
_cell.angle_beta   90.00
_cell.angle_gamma   90.00
#
_symmetry.space_group_name_H-M   'P 1'
#
loop_
_entity.id
_entity.type
_entity.pdbx_description
1 polymer ?
#
loop_
_entity_poly.entity_id
_entity_poly.type
_entity_poly.pdbx_seq_one_letter_code
_entity_poly.pdbx_strand_id
1 'polypeptide(L)'
;MDSDEGTTRGRQVKRRRFLEATGAGVAGVTLAGCVSTGGDDGGGGDGGSTGDTDSGGGTTTGTASGGSLPDTVSIGVLAPEPSSNPIGASIANAAELAVTQLNEEGSGPEFEVSVKDTREQPDEGRSKYRELTIGEEVDMTTGIFTSEVLLAVLDDIANQQTVHMTTGAATPEASARVRDDYESYKYHFRTGPLNAYQLGVNMIDFLEAKQSDLGWESVAVLVEDYEWTKPVSQALDDEIDRAGVEVAMQERYASGTENFTPIYDQVESSDADAALIAMAHTGTPAVVQWAKQQRPFEFGGIHVPMQLPSYYEATSGACNFGVTQNSATPQSEVTEKTVPFSEAYNEQYDSYPVYTGYITFDAVKQYADVVQQAGSVEADAVVSGLEESSFLGTAGTIEYYPPDNEFAHDVVYEEGKVDPVFQQWQDGNQEVIYPDDLTTADYQKPSWL
;
A
#
# COMPACT_ATOMS: atom_id res chain seq x y z
N MET A 1 50.41 0.18 -3.87
CA MET A 1 50.06 -0.26 -2.50
C MET A 1 49.51 0.96 -1.81
N ASP A 2 48.23 1.18 -1.95
CA ASP A 2 47.43 1.99 -1.04
C ASP A 2 45.99 1.51 -1.26
N SER A 3 45.48 0.93 -0.24
CA SER A 3 44.18 0.33 -0.13
C SER A 3 43.18 1.45 0.23
N ASP A 4 42.25 1.71 -0.66
CA ASP A 4 41.11 2.58 -0.40
C ASP A 4 40.00 1.73 0.22
N GLU A 5 39.73 1.99 1.48
CA GLU A 5 38.64 1.38 2.23
C GLU A 5 37.35 2.16 1.91
N GLY A 6 36.48 1.56 1.10
CA GLY A 6 35.14 2.05 0.87
C GLY A 6 34.31 2.02 2.16
N THR A 7 34.03 3.19 2.69
CA THR A 7 33.18 3.39 3.85
C THR A 7 31.73 3.31 3.43
N THR A 8 31.08 2.21 3.72
CA THR A 8 29.61 2.06 3.65
C THR A 8 28.97 3.02 4.67
N ARG A 9 28.43 4.11 4.19
CA ARG A 9 27.61 5.01 5.00
C ARG A 9 26.22 4.40 5.17
N GLY A 10 25.99 3.75 6.31
CA GLY A 10 24.65 3.42 6.76
C GLY A 10 23.82 4.71 6.90
N ARG A 11 22.72 4.80 6.20
CA ARG A 11 21.73 5.88 6.33
C ARG A 11 21.12 5.82 7.74
N GLN A 12 21.60 6.68 8.63
CA GLN A 12 20.90 6.95 9.89
C GLN A 12 19.87 8.05 9.62
N VAL A 13 18.61 7.66 9.51
CA VAL A 13 17.47 8.58 9.53
C VAL A 13 17.50 9.38 10.82
N LYS A 14 17.67 10.70 10.71
CA LYS A 14 17.64 11.62 11.85
C LYS A 14 16.23 11.66 12.41
N ARG A 15 16.03 11.02 13.57
CA ARG A 15 14.80 11.12 14.37
C ARG A 15 14.54 12.59 14.73
N ARG A 16 13.58 13.22 14.07
CA ARG A 16 12.89 14.41 14.57
C ARG A 16 11.51 14.00 15.04
N ARG A 17 11.21 14.37 16.26
CA ARG A 17 9.99 14.07 17.00
C ARG A 17 8.77 14.62 16.29
N PHE A 18 7.88 13.75 15.89
CA PHE A 18 6.49 14.03 15.62
C PHE A 18 5.79 14.19 16.97
N LEU A 19 5.64 15.39 17.47
CA LEU A 19 4.84 15.68 18.66
C LEU A 19 4.29 17.10 18.56
N GLU A 20 2.98 17.17 18.75
CA GLU A 20 2.18 18.32 19.16
C GLU A 20 1.54 19.20 18.07
N ALA A 21 0.41 18.74 17.55
CA ALA A 21 -0.68 19.62 17.16
C ALA A 21 -2.04 18.91 17.23
N THR A 22 -2.47 18.54 18.43
CA THR A 22 -3.90 18.31 18.71
C THR A 22 -4.22 18.84 20.09
N GLY A 23 -4.68 20.07 20.13
CA GLY A 23 -5.18 20.70 21.33
C GLY A 23 -6.07 21.89 21.04
N ALA A 24 -7.39 21.68 20.98
CA ALA A 24 -8.44 22.61 21.44
C ALA A 24 -9.80 22.08 20.94
N GLY A 25 -10.59 21.49 21.79
CA GLY A 25 -11.59 22.20 22.57
C GLY A 25 -12.97 21.84 22.09
N VAL A 26 -13.65 20.86 22.73
CA VAL A 26 -15.13 20.84 22.76
C VAL A 26 -15.58 20.74 24.21
N ALA A 27 -16.31 21.77 24.60
CA ALA A 27 -16.93 21.94 25.91
C ALA A 27 -18.05 20.94 26.15
N GLY A 28 -18.17 20.55 27.43
CA GLY A 28 -19.08 19.55 27.94
C GLY A 28 -20.59 19.82 27.80
N VAL A 29 -21.29 18.72 27.83
CA VAL A 29 -22.68 18.68 28.35
C VAL A 29 -22.78 17.53 29.32
N THR A 30 -22.94 17.87 30.58
CA THR A 30 -23.33 17.01 31.68
C THR A 30 -24.81 16.70 31.62
N LEU A 31 -25.18 15.43 31.72
CA LEU A 31 -26.51 15.05 32.24
C LEU A 31 -26.38 13.89 33.22
N ALA A 32 -26.87 14.20 34.41
CA ALA A 32 -26.92 13.37 35.60
C ALA A 32 -28.17 12.46 35.60
N GLY A 33 -28.08 11.40 36.39
CA GLY A 33 -29.23 10.67 36.95
C GLY A 33 -29.23 9.18 36.62
N CYS A 34 -29.50 8.25 37.51
CA CYS A 34 -29.81 8.16 38.93
C CYS A 34 -29.56 6.74 39.37
N VAL A 35 -29.15 6.64 40.59
CA VAL A 35 -29.02 5.46 41.46
C VAL A 35 -30.33 4.68 41.57
N SER A 36 -30.25 3.34 41.67
CA SER A 36 -31.15 2.59 42.53
C SER A 36 -30.51 1.29 43.04
N THR A 37 -30.50 1.20 44.29
CA THR A 37 -29.99 0.21 45.25
C THR A 37 -30.98 -0.95 45.47
N GLY A 38 -30.43 -2.06 45.94
CA GLY A 38 -31.14 -3.12 46.71
C GLY A 38 -30.79 -4.50 46.16
N GLY A 39 -30.29 -5.41 46.90
CA GLY A 39 -30.28 -5.84 48.26
C GLY A 39 -30.42 -7.34 48.26
N ASP A 40 -29.49 -7.96 48.79
CA ASP A 40 -29.34 -8.84 49.93
C ASP A 40 -29.78 -10.31 49.86
N ASP A 41 -28.99 -11.11 50.62
CA ASP A 41 -29.20 -12.45 51.23
C ASP A 41 -28.98 -13.69 50.32
N GLY A 42 -28.15 -14.69 50.65
CA GLY A 42 -27.67 -15.17 51.93
C GLY A 42 -27.43 -16.68 51.83
N GLY A 43 -26.42 -17.18 52.51
CA GLY A 43 -26.29 -18.60 52.91
C GLY A 43 -25.37 -19.46 52.02
N GLY A 44 -24.22 -19.99 52.40
CA GLY A 44 -23.82 -20.65 53.62
C GLY A 44 -23.65 -22.13 53.38
N GLY A 45 -22.40 -22.69 53.53
CA GLY A 45 -22.19 -24.13 53.54
C GLY A 45 -20.76 -24.57 53.20
N ASP A 46 -20.01 -24.59 54.15
CA ASP A 46 -18.87 -25.31 54.73
C ASP A 46 -18.59 -26.71 54.15
N GLY A 47 -17.29 -27.09 54.11
CA GLY A 47 -16.88 -28.46 53.91
C GLY A 47 -15.47 -28.60 53.36
N GLY A 48 -14.46 -28.51 54.23
CA GLY A 48 -13.06 -28.75 53.95
C GLY A 48 -12.69 -30.18 53.65
N SER A 49 -11.52 -30.38 53.09
CA SER A 49 -10.54 -31.35 53.53
C SER A 49 -9.22 -31.17 52.79
N THR A 50 -8.18 -31.15 53.54
CA THR A 50 -6.75 -31.19 53.34
C THR A 50 -6.26 -32.39 52.51
N GLY A 51 -5.17 -32.17 51.76
CA GLY A 51 -4.34 -33.22 51.19
C GLY A 51 -3.11 -32.65 50.50
N ASP A 52 -2.03 -32.54 51.23
CA ASP A 52 -0.64 -32.32 50.78
C ASP A 52 -0.17 -33.43 49.82
N THR A 53 0.65 -33.10 48.85
CA THR A 53 2.04 -33.53 48.59
C THR A 53 2.38 -33.49 47.11
N ASP A 54 3.37 -32.79 46.82
CA ASP A 54 4.75 -33.07 46.44
C ASP A 54 5.15 -32.67 45.00
N SER A 55 6.33 -32.12 45.00
CA SER A 55 7.16 -31.64 43.91
C SER A 55 7.27 -32.52 42.68
N GLY A 56 7.25 -31.86 41.53
CA GLY A 56 7.73 -32.43 40.26
C GLY A 56 7.88 -31.32 39.22
N GLY A 57 9.08 -30.68 39.20
CA GLY A 57 9.43 -29.78 38.11
C GLY A 57 9.45 -30.53 36.78
N GLY A 58 8.53 -30.21 35.96
CA GLY A 58 8.49 -30.60 34.55
C GLY A 58 8.40 -29.33 33.72
N THR A 59 9.53 -28.94 33.14
CA THR A 59 9.55 -27.96 32.04
C THR A 59 8.75 -28.58 30.88
N THR A 60 7.49 -28.28 30.80
CA THR A 60 6.72 -28.55 29.60
C THR A 60 7.09 -27.46 28.58
N THR A 61 8.06 -27.78 27.71
CA THR A 61 8.09 -27.22 26.39
C THR A 61 6.69 -27.49 25.80
N GLY A 62 5.88 -26.44 25.69
CA GLY A 62 4.61 -26.49 25.00
C GLY A 62 4.91 -26.85 23.54
N THR A 63 4.71 -28.10 23.20
CA THR A 63 4.54 -28.53 21.82
C THR A 63 3.27 -27.82 21.36
N ALA A 64 3.40 -26.90 20.41
CA ALA A 64 2.27 -26.34 19.69
C ALA A 64 1.42 -27.55 19.24
N SER A 65 0.16 -27.55 19.60
CA SER A 65 -0.82 -28.51 19.12
C SER A 65 -0.90 -28.31 17.60
N GLY A 66 -0.24 -29.14 16.83
CA GLY A 66 -0.32 -29.11 15.37
C GLY A 66 -1.77 -29.40 14.98
N GLY A 67 -2.59 -28.36 14.82
CA GLY A 67 -3.84 -28.44 14.10
C GLY A 67 -3.49 -28.79 12.64
N SER A 68 -4.21 -29.70 12.03
CA SER A 68 -4.14 -29.85 10.57
C SER A 68 -4.77 -28.62 9.93
N LEU A 69 -4.17 -28.11 8.86
CA LEU A 69 -4.82 -27.08 8.02
C LEU A 69 -6.24 -27.54 7.65
N PRO A 70 -7.20 -26.63 7.49
CA PRO A 70 -8.52 -26.94 6.93
C PRO A 70 -8.36 -27.49 5.49
N ASP A 71 -9.38 -28.21 5.01
CA ASP A 71 -9.38 -28.70 3.63
C ASP A 71 -9.43 -27.52 2.63
N THR A 72 -10.11 -26.44 3.01
CA THR A 72 -10.25 -25.21 2.20
C THR A 72 -9.88 -23.99 3.02
N VAL A 73 -9.17 -23.04 2.40
CA VAL A 73 -8.83 -21.70 2.94
C VAL A 73 -9.52 -20.65 2.08
N SER A 74 -10.29 -19.78 2.72
CA SER A 74 -11.12 -18.78 2.05
C SER A 74 -10.55 -17.37 2.15
N ILE A 75 -10.49 -16.68 1.00
CA ILE A 75 -9.90 -15.35 0.85
C ILE A 75 -10.98 -14.36 0.42
N GLY A 76 -11.20 -13.32 1.21
CA GLY A 76 -12.05 -12.20 0.88
C GLY A 76 -11.28 -11.08 0.17
N VAL A 77 -11.80 -10.59 -0.95
CA VAL A 77 -11.18 -9.51 -1.74
C VAL A 77 -12.10 -8.30 -1.78
N LEU A 78 -11.57 -7.15 -1.41
CA LEU A 78 -12.26 -5.86 -1.42
C LEU A 78 -11.69 -4.99 -2.54
N ALA A 79 -12.42 -4.87 -3.65
CA ALA A 79 -11.99 -4.17 -4.85
C ALA A 79 -13.00 -3.09 -5.27
N PRO A 80 -12.57 -1.95 -5.81
CA PRO A 80 -13.48 -0.92 -6.31
C PRO A 80 -13.98 -1.30 -7.72
N GLU A 81 -15.27 -1.46 -7.88
CA GLU A 81 -15.94 -1.68 -9.18
C GLU A 81 -15.18 -2.70 -10.09
N PRO A 82 -14.90 -3.94 -9.63
CA PRO A 82 -13.97 -4.87 -10.29
C PRO A 82 -14.37 -5.26 -11.72
N SER A 83 -15.62 -5.04 -12.11
CA SER A 83 -16.11 -5.32 -13.47
C SER A 83 -15.92 -4.14 -14.45
N SER A 84 -15.57 -2.94 -14.00
CA SER A 84 -15.55 -1.72 -14.82
C SER A 84 -14.36 -0.80 -14.58
N ASN A 85 -13.75 -0.86 -13.41
CA ASN A 85 -12.58 -0.07 -13.02
C ASN A 85 -11.30 -0.90 -13.19
N PRO A 86 -10.32 -0.48 -13.98
CA PRO A 86 -9.07 -1.23 -14.19
C PRO A 86 -8.30 -1.53 -12.90
N ILE A 87 -8.39 -0.65 -11.89
CA ILE A 87 -7.73 -0.84 -10.59
C ILE A 87 -8.42 -1.96 -9.82
N GLY A 88 -9.75 -1.93 -9.76
CA GLY A 88 -10.53 -2.98 -9.10
C GLY A 88 -10.43 -4.32 -9.82
N ALA A 89 -10.42 -4.32 -11.16
CA ALA A 89 -10.14 -5.51 -11.96
C ALA A 89 -8.74 -6.07 -11.66
N SER A 90 -7.74 -5.19 -11.54
CA SER A 90 -6.36 -5.59 -11.23
C SER A 90 -6.25 -6.30 -9.88
N ILE A 91 -6.94 -5.80 -8.85
CA ILE A 91 -7.01 -6.45 -7.52
C ILE A 91 -7.70 -7.82 -7.61
N ALA A 92 -8.92 -7.86 -8.19
CA ALA A 92 -9.73 -9.08 -8.23
C ALA A 92 -9.05 -10.19 -9.06
N ASN A 93 -8.65 -9.86 -10.28
CA ASN A 93 -8.01 -10.81 -11.20
C ASN A 93 -6.69 -11.36 -10.65
N ALA A 94 -5.89 -10.52 -9.99
CA ALA A 94 -4.62 -10.96 -9.40
C ALA A 94 -4.83 -11.93 -8.24
N ALA A 95 -5.85 -11.72 -7.40
CA ALA A 95 -6.22 -12.65 -6.35
C ALA A 95 -6.72 -14.00 -6.93
N GLU A 96 -7.58 -13.94 -7.95
CA GLU A 96 -8.08 -15.13 -8.65
C GLU A 96 -6.96 -15.93 -9.33
N LEU A 97 -6.00 -15.22 -9.97
CA LEU A 97 -4.83 -15.85 -10.59
C LEU A 97 -3.95 -16.52 -9.54
N ALA A 98 -3.69 -15.85 -8.41
CA ALA A 98 -2.89 -16.41 -7.32
C ALA A 98 -3.53 -17.68 -6.76
N VAL A 99 -4.84 -17.67 -6.51
CA VAL A 99 -5.60 -18.83 -6.03
C VAL A 99 -5.59 -19.97 -7.05
N THR A 100 -5.77 -19.66 -8.34
CA THR A 100 -5.70 -20.67 -9.42
C THR A 100 -4.35 -21.37 -9.41
N GLN A 101 -3.25 -20.61 -9.35
CA GLN A 101 -1.90 -21.19 -9.33
C GLN A 101 -1.62 -21.99 -8.06
N LEU A 102 -2.09 -21.56 -6.88
CA LEU A 102 -1.95 -22.31 -5.62
C LEU A 102 -2.65 -23.67 -5.70
N ASN A 103 -3.85 -23.70 -6.27
CA ASN A 103 -4.61 -24.93 -6.43
C ASN A 103 -3.99 -25.85 -7.49
N GLU A 104 -3.41 -25.32 -8.55
CA GLU A 104 -2.68 -26.09 -9.56
C GLU A 104 -1.38 -26.69 -9.00
N GLU A 105 -0.68 -26.00 -8.12
CA GLU A 105 0.50 -26.49 -7.41
C GLU A 105 0.17 -27.69 -6.50
N GLY A 106 -1.04 -27.73 -5.92
CA GLY A 106 -1.58 -28.85 -5.16
C GLY A 106 -0.78 -29.24 -3.92
N SER A 107 0.01 -28.31 -3.36
CA SER A 107 0.93 -28.53 -2.24
C SER A 107 0.33 -28.27 -0.86
N GLY A 108 -0.93 -27.80 -0.78
CA GLY A 108 -1.59 -27.36 0.45
C GLY A 108 -3.11 -27.58 0.43
N PRO A 109 -3.86 -26.80 1.25
CA PRO A 109 -5.32 -26.79 1.20
C PRO A 109 -5.80 -26.24 -0.16
N GLU A 110 -7.07 -26.48 -0.47
CA GLU A 110 -7.74 -25.78 -1.56
C GLU A 110 -7.98 -24.33 -1.16
N PHE A 111 -7.69 -23.36 -2.06
CA PHE A 111 -7.95 -21.95 -1.82
C PHE A 111 -9.20 -21.51 -2.59
N GLU A 112 -10.04 -20.71 -1.96
CA GLU A 112 -11.21 -20.10 -2.59
C GLU A 112 -11.15 -18.59 -2.43
N VAL A 113 -11.70 -17.84 -3.42
CA VAL A 113 -11.72 -16.37 -3.40
C VAL A 113 -13.15 -15.87 -3.52
N SER A 114 -13.51 -14.87 -2.70
CA SER A 114 -14.78 -14.13 -2.77
C SER A 114 -14.50 -12.64 -2.94
N VAL A 115 -14.93 -12.05 -4.08
CA VAL A 115 -14.70 -10.65 -4.42
C VAL A 115 -15.93 -9.81 -4.07
N LYS A 116 -15.73 -8.69 -3.39
CA LYS A 116 -16.75 -7.71 -3.06
C LYS A 116 -16.40 -6.31 -3.60
N ASP A 117 -17.40 -5.64 -4.15
CA ASP A 117 -17.29 -4.29 -4.68
C ASP A 117 -17.43 -3.24 -3.58
N THR A 118 -16.38 -2.46 -3.33
CA THR A 118 -16.35 -1.37 -2.35
C THR A 118 -16.89 -0.05 -2.90
N ARG A 119 -17.00 0.08 -4.24
CA ARG A 119 -17.41 1.31 -4.93
C ARG A 119 -16.64 2.57 -4.50
N GLU A 120 -15.45 2.39 -3.93
CA GLU A 120 -14.67 3.46 -3.30
C GLU A 120 -15.44 4.24 -2.23
N GLN A 121 -16.47 3.63 -1.65
CA GLN A 121 -17.30 4.26 -0.62
C GLN A 121 -17.02 3.65 0.76
N PRO A 122 -16.69 4.47 1.78
CA PRO A 122 -16.38 3.98 3.13
C PRO A 122 -17.46 3.07 3.75
N ASP A 123 -18.73 3.48 3.64
CA ASP A 123 -19.84 2.71 4.18
C ASP A 123 -20.04 1.36 3.44
N GLU A 124 -19.88 1.36 2.12
CA GLU A 124 -19.98 0.14 1.31
C GLU A 124 -18.80 -0.78 1.61
N GLY A 125 -17.57 -0.26 1.65
CA GLY A 125 -16.38 -1.04 2.02
C GLY A 125 -16.53 -1.71 3.37
N ARG A 126 -17.02 -0.99 4.37
CA ARG A 126 -17.31 -1.52 5.70
C ARG A 126 -18.39 -2.60 5.69
N SER A 127 -19.46 -2.38 4.92
CA SER A 127 -20.53 -3.38 4.75
C SER A 127 -20.01 -4.65 4.10
N LYS A 128 -19.18 -4.53 3.05
CA LYS A 128 -18.62 -5.67 2.33
C LYS A 128 -17.56 -6.42 3.13
N TYR A 129 -16.74 -5.72 3.92
CA TYR A 129 -15.83 -6.35 4.86
C TYR A 129 -16.56 -7.27 5.84
N ARG A 130 -17.67 -6.77 6.46
CA ARG A 130 -18.49 -7.57 7.37
C ARG A 130 -19.23 -8.71 6.68
N GLU A 131 -19.64 -8.55 5.43
CA GLU A 131 -20.21 -9.62 4.62
C GLU A 131 -19.21 -10.77 4.47
N LEU A 132 -17.93 -10.47 4.17
CA LEU A 132 -16.86 -11.45 4.07
C LEU A 132 -16.55 -12.10 5.43
N THR A 133 -16.30 -11.31 6.49
CA THR A 133 -15.77 -11.83 7.76
C THR A 133 -16.84 -12.43 8.68
N ILE A 134 -18.08 -11.94 8.63
CA ILE A 134 -19.18 -12.43 9.49
C ILE A 134 -20.13 -13.34 8.69
N GLY A 135 -20.38 -13.00 7.42
CA GLY A 135 -21.35 -13.73 6.59
C GLY A 135 -20.75 -14.94 5.90
N GLU A 136 -19.54 -14.84 5.38
CA GLU A 136 -18.84 -15.90 4.66
C GLU A 136 -17.72 -16.52 5.51
N GLU A 137 -17.37 -15.93 6.65
CA GLU A 137 -16.36 -16.40 7.61
C GLU A 137 -15.00 -16.69 6.95
N VAL A 138 -14.55 -15.73 6.06
CA VAL A 138 -13.26 -15.88 5.35
C VAL A 138 -12.07 -15.87 6.31
N ASP A 139 -11.01 -16.62 5.99
CA ASP A 139 -9.81 -16.78 6.82
C ASP A 139 -8.91 -15.53 6.76
N MET A 140 -8.89 -14.83 5.62
CA MET A 140 -8.21 -13.54 5.47
C MET A 140 -8.96 -12.61 4.52
N THR A 141 -8.62 -11.33 4.56
CA THR A 141 -9.09 -10.35 3.60
C THR A 141 -7.92 -9.59 2.97
N THR A 142 -8.08 -9.14 1.71
CA THR A 142 -7.09 -8.31 1.01
C THR A 142 -7.75 -7.26 0.12
N GLY A 143 -6.97 -6.36 -0.43
CA GLY A 143 -7.44 -5.33 -1.34
C GLY A 143 -7.50 -3.95 -0.67
N ILE A 144 -8.63 -3.28 -0.85
CA ILE A 144 -8.92 -1.89 -0.46
C ILE A 144 -7.99 -0.89 -1.15
N PHE A 145 -8.56 -0.15 -2.11
CA PHE A 145 -7.79 0.82 -2.90
C PHE A 145 -7.68 2.19 -2.23
N THR A 146 -8.80 2.76 -1.69
CA THR A 146 -8.79 4.11 -1.15
C THR A 146 -8.51 4.15 0.35
N SER A 147 -7.76 5.17 0.79
CA SER A 147 -7.44 5.39 2.21
C SER A 147 -8.69 5.61 3.05
N GLU A 148 -9.70 6.27 2.51
CA GLU A 148 -10.98 6.54 3.15
C GLU A 148 -11.74 5.26 3.48
N VAL A 149 -11.70 4.28 2.56
CA VAL A 149 -12.32 2.95 2.79
C VAL A 149 -11.52 2.18 3.84
N LEU A 150 -10.19 2.17 3.77
CA LEU A 150 -9.36 1.50 4.77
C LEU A 150 -9.61 2.06 6.18
N LEU A 151 -9.61 3.38 6.33
CA LEU A 151 -9.89 4.03 7.62
C LEU A 151 -11.26 3.64 8.21
N ALA A 152 -12.27 3.49 7.35
CA ALA A 152 -13.59 3.06 7.79
C ALA A 152 -13.65 1.59 8.24
N VAL A 153 -12.74 0.75 7.75
CA VAL A 153 -12.74 -0.70 8.00
C VAL A 153 -11.81 -1.09 9.16
N LEU A 154 -10.82 -0.26 9.54
CA LEU A 154 -9.81 -0.60 10.54
C LEU A 154 -10.37 -1.11 11.87
N ASP A 155 -11.40 -0.46 12.40
CA ASP A 155 -12.03 -0.89 13.66
C ASP A 155 -12.74 -2.25 13.51
N ASP A 156 -13.25 -2.56 12.32
CA ASP A 156 -13.87 -3.87 12.06
C ASP A 156 -12.78 -4.95 11.90
N ILE A 157 -11.62 -4.64 11.32
CA ILE A 157 -10.44 -5.54 11.29
C ILE A 157 -10.04 -5.91 12.72
N ALA A 158 -9.88 -4.92 13.58
CA ALA A 158 -9.55 -5.11 15.00
C ALA A 158 -10.60 -5.96 15.75
N ASN A 159 -11.89 -5.70 15.51
CA ASN A 159 -12.97 -6.39 16.19
C ASN A 159 -13.21 -7.84 15.71
N GLN A 160 -13.04 -8.10 14.41
CA GLN A 160 -13.21 -9.43 13.82
C GLN A 160 -11.96 -10.29 13.97
N GLN A 161 -10.80 -9.67 14.23
CA GLN A 161 -9.50 -10.34 14.35
C GLN A 161 -9.18 -11.21 13.11
N THR A 162 -9.62 -10.77 11.93
CA THR A 162 -9.32 -11.39 10.64
C THR A 162 -8.17 -10.65 10.01
N VAL A 163 -7.09 -11.35 9.62
CA VAL A 163 -5.93 -10.73 8.98
C VAL A 163 -6.36 -10.01 7.71
N HIS A 164 -5.98 -8.74 7.60
CA HIS A 164 -6.20 -7.93 6.40
C HIS A 164 -4.86 -7.47 5.82
N MET A 165 -4.60 -7.84 4.57
CA MET A 165 -3.41 -7.43 3.83
C MET A 165 -3.80 -6.37 2.81
N THR A 166 -3.56 -5.10 3.12
CA THR A 166 -3.86 -3.95 2.24
C THR A 166 -2.94 -3.98 1.01
N THR A 167 -3.52 -3.79 -0.17
CA THR A 167 -2.79 -3.83 -1.46
C THR A 167 -3.02 -2.62 -2.35
N GLY A 168 -3.66 -1.56 -1.83
CA GLY A 168 -3.99 -0.36 -2.60
C GLY A 168 -3.93 0.94 -1.80
N ALA A 169 -4.56 0.97 -0.63
CA ALA A 169 -4.63 2.17 0.20
C ALA A 169 -3.29 2.50 0.88
N ALA A 170 -2.93 3.80 0.90
CA ALA A 170 -1.61 4.24 1.34
C ALA A 170 -1.60 5.06 2.64
N THR A 171 -2.73 5.24 3.35
CA THR A 171 -2.75 6.04 4.59
C THR A 171 -1.82 5.48 5.67
N PRO A 172 -0.88 6.26 6.25
CA PRO A 172 -0.03 5.82 7.36
C PRO A 172 -0.78 5.69 8.70
N GLU A 173 -2.02 6.17 8.78
CA GLU A 173 -2.85 6.05 9.99
C GLU A 173 -3.09 4.58 10.39
N ALA A 174 -3.14 3.67 9.42
CA ALA A 174 -3.29 2.25 9.70
C ALA A 174 -2.10 1.70 10.50
N SER A 175 -0.89 2.03 10.10
CA SER A 175 0.36 1.66 10.79
C SER A 175 0.48 2.33 12.16
N ALA A 176 0.04 3.59 12.26
CA ALA A 176 -0.02 4.30 13.53
C ALA A 176 -0.92 3.60 14.53
N ARG A 177 -2.08 3.07 14.10
CA ARG A 177 -2.97 2.28 14.98
C ARG A 177 -2.35 0.97 15.43
N VAL A 178 -1.65 0.25 14.55
CA VAL A 178 -0.91 -0.95 14.93
C VAL A 178 0.14 -0.64 15.99
N ARG A 179 0.95 0.41 15.78
CA ARG A 179 1.97 0.84 16.74
C ARG A 179 1.39 1.26 18.09
N ASP A 180 0.30 2.05 18.08
CA ASP A 180 -0.25 2.69 19.27
C ASP A 180 -1.11 1.73 20.11
N ASP A 181 -1.73 0.72 19.48
CA ASP A 181 -2.53 -0.33 20.13
C ASP A 181 -2.39 -1.66 19.39
N TYR A 182 -1.21 -2.26 19.53
CA TYR A 182 -0.85 -3.50 18.83
C TYR A 182 -1.85 -4.63 19.08
N GLU A 183 -2.27 -4.86 20.32
CA GLU A 183 -3.16 -5.97 20.65
C GLU A 183 -4.51 -5.90 19.92
N SER A 184 -5.00 -4.70 19.65
CA SER A 184 -6.23 -4.50 18.89
C SER A 184 -6.03 -4.54 17.38
N TYR A 185 -4.96 -3.92 16.87
CA TYR A 185 -4.81 -3.67 15.43
C TYR A 185 -3.75 -4.53 14.74
N LYS A 186 -3.09 -5.48 15.41
CA LYS A 186 -2.04 -6.36 14.87
C LYS A 186 -2.46 -7.19 13.63
N TYR A 187 -3.74 -7.28 13.36
CA TYR A 187 -4.30 -8.02 12.22
C TYR A 187 -4.25 -7.26 10.90
N HIS A 188 -3.79 -6.00 10.90
CA HIS A 188 -3.59 -5.22 9.69
C HIS A 188 -2.13 -5.24 9.24
N PHE A 189 -1.90 -5.59 7.96
CA PHE A 189 -0.64 -5.48 7.26
C PHE A 189 -0.83 -4.69 5.98
N ARG A 190 0.19 -3.96 5.53
CA ARG A 190 0.24 -3.36 4.20
C ARG A 190 1.33 -4.05 3.39
N THR A 191 0.92 -4.91 2.45
CA THR A 191 1.83 -5.55 1.49
C THR A 191 2.33 -4.56 0.44
N GLY A 192 1.58 -3.50 0.24
CA GLY A 192 1.86 -2.35 -0.61
C GLY A 192 0.57 -1.57 -0.94
N PRO A 193 0.72 -0.43 -1.66
CA PRO A 193 1.98 0.28 -1.97
C PRO A 193 2.72 0.73 -0.70
N LEU A 194 3.85 1.40 -0.86
CA LEU A 194 4.44 2.16 0.26
C LEU A 194 3.37 3.05 0.90
N ASN A 195 3.46 3.32 2.20
CA ASN A 195 2.56 4.31 2.78
C ASN A 195 2.79 5.69 2.14
N ALA A 196 1.79 6.54 2.24
CA ALA A 196 1.77 7.80 1.50
C ALA A 196 2.93 8.76 1.86
N TYR A 197 3.45 8.71 3.09
CA TYR A 197 4.65 9.47 3.44
C TYR A 197 5.88 8.92 2.70
N GLN A 198 6.07 7.59 2.71
CA GLN A 198 7.15 6.94 2.00
C GLN A 198 7.02 7.05 0.47
N LEU A 199 5.80 7.13 -0.07
CA LEU A 199 5.58 7.46 -1.48
C LEU A 199 6.16 8.84 -1.83
N GLY A 200 5.96 9.83 -0.97
CA GLY A 200 6.59 11.15 -1.11
C GLY A 200 8.12 11.08 -0.99
N VAL A 201 8.64 10.30 -0.04
CA VAL A 201 10.09 10.06 0.10
C VAL A 201 10.67 9.39 -1.15
N ASN A 202 10.01 8.39 -1.71
CA ASN A 202 10.43 7.72 -2.95
C ASN A 202 10.44 8.69 -4.16
N MET A 203 9.49 9.63 -4.24
CA MET A 203 9.54 10.69 -5.24
C MET A 203 10.79 11.58 -5.07
N ILE A 204 11.15 11.90 -3.82
CA ILE A 204 12.35 12.70 -3.53
C ILE A 204 13.63 11.91 -3.83
N ASP A 205 13.67 10.60 -3.51
CA ASP A 205 14.79 9.73 -3.86
C ASP A 205 15.02 9.67 -5.38
N PHE A 206 13.93 9.57 -6.15
CA PHE A 206 13.97 9.66 -7.61
C PHE A 206 14.53 11.02 -8.09
N LEU A 207 14.01 12.14 -7.56
CA LEU A 207 14.50 13.48 -7.91
C LEU A 207 15.98 13.64 -7.56
N GLU A 208 16.44 13.19 -6.38
CA GLU A 208 17.82 13.25 -5.94
C GLU A 208 18.75 12.43 -6.88
N ALA A 209 18.32 11.21 -7.22
CA ALA A 209 19.12 10.32 -8.08
C ALA A 209 19.20 10.80 -9.52
N LYS A 210 18.14 11.37 -10.07
CA LYS A 210 18.01 11.76 -11.47
C LYS A 210 18.08 13.27 -11.73
N GLN A 211 18.40 14.07 -10.73
CA GLN A 211 18.42 15.53 -10.82
C GLN A 211 19.25 16.06 -12.01
N SER A 212 20.39 15.43 -12.31
CA SER A 212 21.25 15.82 -13.44
C SER A 212 20.61 15.52 -14.81
N ASP A 213 19.80 14.47 -14.91
CA ASP A 213 19.16 14.03 -16.15
C ASP A 213 17.87 14.82 -16.40
N LEU A 214 17.08 15.00 -15.34
CA LEU A 214 15.82 15.76 -15.34
C LEU A 214 16.10 17.25 -15.55
N GLY A 215 17.05 17.82 -14.79
CA GLY A 215 17.31 19.25 -14.76
C GLY A 215 16.17 20.04 -14.11
N TRP A 216 15.37 19.41 -13.23
CA TRP A 216 14.31 20.09 -12.48
C TRP A 216 14.93 20.78 -11.26
N GLU A 217 15.14 22.08 -11.34
CA GLU A 217 15.59 22.89 -10.21
C GLU A 217 14.43 23.40 -9.39
N SER A 218 13.25 23.56 -10.01
CA SER A 218 12.01 23.96 -9.34
C SER A 218 10.79 23.20 -9.84
N VAL A 219 9.84 22.90 -8.94
CA VAL A 219 8.63 22.15 -9.27
C VAL A 219 7.37 22.83 -8.76
N ALA A 220 6.27 22.63 -9.51
CA ALA A 220 4.93 22.88 -9.06
C ALA A 220 4.30 21.58 -8.56
N VAL A 221 4.01 21.46 -7.27
CA VAL A 221 3.39 20.28 -6.67
C VAL A 221 1.88 20.32 -6.91
N LEU A 222 1.36 19.37 -7.68
CA LEU A 222 -0.06 19.25 -8.00
C LEU A 222 -0.62 17.92 -7.45
N VAL A 223 -1.48 18.00 -6.45
CA VAL A 223 -2.05 16.81 -5.80
C VAL A 223 -3.58 16.82 -5.85
N GLU A 224 -4.17 15.66 -6.08
CA GLU A 224 -5.63 15.50 -5.98
C GLU A 224 -6.09 15.56 -4.51
N ASP A 225 -7.31 16.04 -4.26
CA ASP A 225 -7.85 16.18 -2.89
C ASP A 225 -8.42 14.85 -2.38
N TYR A 226 -7.50 13.99 -1.90
CA TYR A 226 -7.76 12.70 -1.25
C TYR A 226 -6.88 12.55 0.00
N GLU A 227 -7.25 11.64 0.91
CA GLU A 227 -6.52 11.44 2.18
C GLU A 227 -5.07 11.00 1.95
N TRP A 228 -4.82 10.13 0.97
CA TRP A 228 -3.47 9.62 0.71
C TRP A 228 -2.48 10.70 0.26
N THR A 229 -2.93 11.79 -0.38
CA THR A 229 -2.02 12.84 -0.87
C THR A 229 -1.56 13.81 0.21
N LYS A 230 -2.20 13.83 1.40
CA LYS A 230 -1.79 14.69 2.51
C LYS A 230 -0.41 14.30 3.05
N PRO A 231 -0.13 13.02 3.39
CA PRO A 231 1.22 12.62 3.80
C PRO A 231 2.26 12.69 2.68
N VAL A 232 1.87 12.52 1.40
CA VAL A 232 2.76 12.78 0.26
C VAL A 232 3.22 14.24 0.27
N SER A 233 2.26 15.19 0.36
CA SER A 233 2.60 16.62 0.45
C SER A 233 3.47 16.93 1.65
N GLN A 234 3.20 16.31 2.80
CA GLN A 234 4.01 16.48 3.99
C GLN A 234 5.45 16.00 3.80
N ALA A 235 5.67 14.82 3.19
CA ALA A 235 7.01 14.34 2.91
C ALA A 235 7.78 15.29 1.98
N LEU A 236 7.11 15.84 0.96
CA LEU A 236 7.69 16.84 0.08
C LEU A 236 8.05 18.13 0.85
N ASP A 237 7.15 18.62 1.71
CA ASP A 237 7.41 19.82 2.54
C ASP A 237 8.59 19.61 3.51
N ASP A 238 8.73 18.40 4.05
CA ASP A 238 9.75 18.08 5.06
C ASP A 238 11.14 17.82 4.44
N GLU A 239 11.22 17.23 3.25
CA GLU A 239 12.47 16.63 2.76
C GLU A 239 12.87 16.98 1.31
N ILE A 240 12.08 17.71 0.51
CA ILE A 240 12.40 17.93 -0.91
C ILE A 240 13.70 18.70 -1.12
N ASP A 241 14.09 19.54 -0.18
CA ASP A 241 15.37 20.28 -0.18
C ASP A 241 16.58 19.34 -0.33
N ARG A 242 16.43 18.08 0.08
CA ARG A 242 17.46 17.04 -0.04
C ARG A 242 17.82 16.74 -1.51
N ALA A 243 16.85 16.79 -2.39
CA ALA A 243 17.04 16.62 -3.83
C ALA A 243 17.58 17.90 -4.53
N GLY A 244 17.71 19.02 -3.79
CA GLY A 244 18.13 20.29 -4.36
C GLY A 244 17.07 20.94 -5.25
N VAL A 245 15.80 20.60 -5.05
CA VAL A 245 14.65 21.06 -5.83
C VAL A 245 13.82 22.03 -4.99
N GLU A 246 13.46 23.19 -5.56
CA GLU A 246 12.58 24.17 -4.93
C GLU A 246 11.11 23.91 -5.27
N VAL A 247 10.21 24.05 -4.30
CA VAL A 247 8.76 24.06 -4.56
C VAL A 247 8.30 25.48 -4.89
N ALA A 248 8.14 25.79 -6.17
CA ALA A 248 7.70 27.10 -6.64
C ALA A 248 6.22 27.37 -6.36
N MET A 249 5.39 26.34 -6.39
CA MET A 249 3.98 26.41 -5.99
C MET A 249 3.45 25.05 -5.56
N GLN A 250 2.35 25.08 -4.82
CA GLN A 250 1.60 23.90 -4.42
C GLN A 250 0.11 24.11 -4.66
N GLU A 251 -0.55 23.15 -5.29
CA GLU A 251 -1.99 23.19 -5.55
C GLU A 251 -2.62 21.83 -5.20
N ARG A 252 -3.63 21.88 -4.34
CA ARG A 252 -4.52 20.76 -4.06
C ARG A 252 -5.83 20.97 -4.79
N TYR A 253 -6.05 20.25 -5.88
CA TYR A 253 -7.22 20.45 -6.74
C TYR A 253 -8.34 19.44 -6.41
N ALA A 254 -9.59 19.87 -6.63
CA ALA A 254 -10.77 19.05 -6.37
C ALA A 254 -10.80 17.81 -7.29
N SER A 255 -11.22 16.66 -6.76
CA SER A 255 -11.27 15.38 -7.47
C SER A 255 -12.09 15.38 -8.77
N GLY A 256 -13.09 16.26 -8.90
CA GLY A 256 -13.89 16.45 -10.12
C GLY A 256 -13.31 17.41 -11.16
N THR A 257 -12.02 17.80 -11.03
CA THR A 257 -11.41 18.77 -11.96
C THR A 257 -11.20 18.15 -13.34
N GLU A 258 -11.90 18.69 -14.35
CA GLU A 258 -11.75 18.32 -15.75
C GLU A 258 -10.95 19.33 -16.57
N ASN A 259 -10.87 20.59 -16.14
CA ASN A 259 -10.15 21.66 -16.83
C ASN A 259 -8.93 22.10 -16.03
N PHE A 260 -7.75 21.69 -16.47
CA PHE A 260 -6.47 22.00 -15.86
C PHE A 260 -5.83 23.29 -16.39
N THR A 261 -6.38 23.92 -17.42
CA THR A 261 -5.82 25.16 -18.00
C THR A 261 -5.54 26.24 -16.94
N PRO A 262 -6.48 26.56 -16.01
CA PRO A 262 -6.18 27.61 -15.00
C PRO A 262 -5.06 27.21 -14.02
N ILE A 263 -4.93 25.92 -13.71
CA ILE A 263 -3.85 25.42 -12.83
C ILE A 263 -2.52 25.53 -13.59
N TYR A 264 -2.48 25.10 -14.85
CA TYR A 264 -1.28 25.19 -15.68
C TYR A 264 -0.82 26.62 -15.97
N ASP A 265 -1.75 27.57 -16.09
CA ASP A 265 -1.41 28.99 -16.20
C ASP A 265 -0.71 29.50 -14.92
N GLN A 266 -1.02 28.94 -13.75
CA GLN A 266 -0.33 29.22 -12.49
C GLN A 266 1.06 28.55 -12.45
N VAL A 267 1.15 27.28 -12.89
CA VAL A 267 2.46 26.58 -13.01
C VAL A 267 3.41 27.38 -13.90
N GLU A 268 2.96 27.81 -15.08
CA GLU A 268 3.77 28.65 -15.98
C GLU A 268 4.17 29.98 -15.31
N SER A 269 3.25 30.59 -14.53
CA SER A 269 3.53 31.87 -13.85
C SER A 269 4.48 31.71 -12.65
N SER A 270 4.69 30.50 -12.15
CA SER A 270 5.62 30.20 -11.07
C SER A 270 7.04 29.93 -11.55
N ASP A 271 7.25 29.88 -12.87
CA ASP A 271 8.51 29.50 -13.53
C ASP A 271 9.03 28.10 -13.09
N ALA A 272 8.13 27.19 -12.72
CA ALA A 272 8.49 25.82 -12.38
C ALA A 272 8.92 25.02 -13.62
N ASP A 273 10.00 24.25 -13.49
CA ASP A 273 10.53 23.39 -14.57
C ASP A 273 9.59 22.19 -14.85
N ALA A 274 8.93 21.69 -13.81
CA ALA A 274 8.03 20.55 -13.92
C ALA A 274 6.81 20.66 -12.99
N ALA A 275 5.72 20.01 -13.39
CA ALA A 275 4.61 19.63 -12.52
C ALA A 275 4.94 18.29 -11.84
N LEU A 276 5.22 18.33 -10.53
CA LEU A 276 5.37 17.14 -9.69
C LEU A 276 4.01 16.73 -9.14
N ILE A 277 3.52 15.57 -9.58
CA ILE A 277 2.11 15.19 -9.44
C ILE A 277 1.88 14.02 -8.48
N ALA A 278 0.71 14.02 -7.81
CA ALA A 278 0.18 12.86 -7.09
C ALA A 278 -1.31 12.70 -7.43
N MET A 279 -1.59 11.79 -8.39
CA MET A 279 -2.89 11.59 -9.02
C MET A 279 -3.18 10.09 -9.19
N ALA A 280 -4.14 9.54 -8.46
CA ALA A 280 -4.54 8.13 -8.56
C ALA A 280 -5.94 7.94 -9.14
N HIS A 281 -6.87 8.80 -8.74
CA HIS A 281 -8.30 8.70 -9.12
C HIS A 281 -8.65 9.63 -10.29
N THR A 282 -7.81 10.64 -10.49
CA THR A 282 -8.02 11.71 -11.47
C THR A 282 -6.82 11.80 -12.40
N GLY A 283 -6.69 12.87 -13.15
CA GLY A 283 -5.44 13.19 -13.83
C GLY A 283 -5.39 12.87 -15.33
N THR A 284 -6.25 12.02 -15.88
CA THR A 284 -6.30 11.83 -17.34
C THR A 284 -6.54 13.15 -18.10
N PRO A 285 -7.49 14.02 -17.70
CA PRO A 285 -7.60 15.36 -18.28
C PRO A 285 -6.34 16.21 -18.11
N ALA A 286 -5.61 16.06 -16.98
CA ALA A 286 -4.37 16.77 -16.75
C ALA A 286 -3.32 16.40 -17.80
N VAL A 287 -3.01 15.11 -17.94
CA VAL A 287 -2.04 14.59 -18.93
C VAL A 287 -2.40 15.03 -20.35
N VAL A 288 -3.67 14.84 -20.75
CA VAL A 288 -4.13 15.16 -22.09
C VAL A 288 -4.04 16.67 -22.40
N GLN A 289 -4.36 17.53 -21.42
CA GLN A 289 -4.28 18.99 -21.61
C GLN A 289 -2.85 19.48 -21.59
N TRP A 290 -1.98 18.95 -20.74
CA TRP A 290 -0.55 19.25 -20.71
C TRP A 290 0.08 19.02 -22.10
N ALA A 291 -0.09 17.81 -22.64
CA ALA A 291 0.49 17.46 -23.93
C ALA A 291 -0.15 18.22 -25.12
N LYS A 292 -1.50 18.30 -25.20
CA LYS A 292 -2.19 18.97 -26.31
C LYS A 292 -1.94 20.49 -26.35
N GLN A 293 -1.76 21.11 -25.18
CA GLN A 293 -1.45 22.51 -25.07
C GLN A 293 0.05 22.81 -25.15
N GLN A 294 0.89 21.74 -25.18
CA GLN A 294 2.35 21.84 -25.21
C GLN A 294 2.86 22.77 -24.12
N ARG A 295 2.43 22.49 -22.88
CA ARG A 295 2.79 23.34 -21.74
C ARG A 295 4.30 23.40 -21.55
N PRO A 296 4.88 24.58 -21.24
CA PRO A 296 6.32 24.78 -21.19
C PRO A 296 6.96 24.30 -19.88
N PHE A 297 6.51 23.15 -19.37
CA PHE A 297 7.06 22.48 -18.21
C PHE A 297 6.93 20.96 -18.36
N GLU A 298 7.77 20.22 -17.67
CA GLU A 298 7.74 18.76 -17.67
C GLU A 298 6.66 18.20 -16.72
N PHE A 299 6.37 16.88 -16.77
CA PHE A 299 5.24 16.30 -16.05
C PHE A 299 5.61 14.93 -15.50
N GLY A 300 5.63 14.78 -14.17
CA GLY A 300 5.98 13.51 -13.55
C GLY A 300 5.68 13.42 -12.07
N GLY A 301 5.72 12.19 -11.52
CA GLY A 301 5.45 11.90 -10.12
C GLY A 301 4.70 10.61 -9.94
N ILE A 302 3.49 10.63 -9.37
CA ILE A 302 2.60 9.48 -9.22
C ILE A 302 1.34 9.71 -10.05
N HIS A 303 1.10 8.88 -11.06
CA HIS A 303 -0.10 8.91 -11.88
C HIS A 303 -0.56 7.49 -12.21
N VAL A 304 -1.50 6.95 -11.43
CA VAL A 304 -1.91 5.54 -11.53
C VAL A 304 -2.44 5.15 -12.93
N PRO A 305 -3.28 5.96 -13.63
CA PRO A 305 -3.70 5.58 -14.98
C PRO A 305 -2.56 5.43 -15.99
N MET A 306 -1.43 6.16 -15.83
CA MET A 306 -0.25 6.01 -16.70
C MET A 306 0.51 4.68 -16.51
N GLN A 307 0.18 3.91 -15.48
CA GLN A 307 0.76 2.58 -15.25
C GLN A 307 0.17 1.51 -16.20
N LEU A 308 -1.04 1.77 -16.75
CA LEU A 308 -1.68 0.83 -17.68
C LEU A 308 -1.03 0.87 -19.06
N PRO A 309 -0.56 -0.24 -19.64
CA PRO A 309 -0.03 -0.27 -21.00
C PRO A 309 -1.02 0.23 -22.08
N SER A 310 -2.33 0.06 -21.86
CA SER A 310 -3.39 0.59 -22.74
C SER A 310 -3.54 2.11 -22.69
N TYR A 311 -2.90 2.80 -21.74
CA TYR A 311 -3.08 4.24 -21.52
C TYR A 311 -2.56 5.10 -22.68
N TYR A 312 -1.51 4.63 -23.36
CA TYR A 312 -0.99 5.33 -24.54
C TYR A 312 -2.04 5.44 -25.64
N GLU A 313 -2.69 4.34 -25.97
CA GLU A 313 -3.77 4.34 -26.97
C GLU A 313 -5.01 5.12 -26.49
N ALA A 314 -5.40 4.92 -25.23
CA ALA A 314 -6.56 5.60 -24.63
C ALA A 314 -6.42 7.13 -24.65
N THR A 315 -5.20 7.65 -24.51
CA THR A 315 -4.90 9.08 -24.56
C THR A 315 -4.44 9.57 -25.94
N SER A 316 -4.41 8.67 -26.95
CA SER A 316 -3.88 8.96 -28.28
C SER A 316 -2.44 9.51 -28.23
N GLY A 317 -1.59 8.92 -27.36
CA GLY A 317 -0.21 9.28 -27.19
C GLY A 317 0.04 10.52 -26.32
N ALA A 318 -0.97 11.12 -25.73
CA ALA A 318 -0.79 12.33 -24.91
C ALA A 318 0.03 12.10 -23.64
N CYS A 319 0.17 10.85 -23.17
CA CYS A 319 1.02 10.51 -22.04
C CYS A 319 2.53 10.43 -22.40
N ASN A 320 2.89 10.54 -23.68
CA ASN A 320 4.30 10.49 -24.10
C ASN A 320 5.12 11.54 -23.35
N PHE A 321 6.31 11.18 -22.90
CA PHE A 321 7.20 11.93 -22.00
C PHE A 321 6.73 12.05 -20.54
N GLY A 322 5.50 11.67 -20.21
CA GLY A 322 5.01 11.66 -18.84
C GLY A 322 5.75 10.60 -18.00
N VAL A 323 6.14 10.97 -16.78
CA VAL A 323 6.81 10.10 -15.82
C VAL A 323 5.82 9.67 -14.75
N THR A 324 5.82 8.38 -14.39
CA THR A 324 5.05 7.90 -13.24
C THR A 324 5.80 6.82 -12.46
N GLN A 325 5.65 6.87 -11.13
CA GLN A 325 6.04 5.78 -10.26
C GLN A 325 5.15 4.55 -10.54
N ASN A 326 5.69 3.35 -10.38
CA ASN A 326 4.98 2.08 -10.43
C ASN A 326 5.68 1.04 -9.55
N SER A 327 4.97 -0.01 -9.12
CA SER A 327 5.62 -1.15 -8.44
C SER A 327 6.44 -2.00 -9.41
N ALA A 328 5.94 -2.15 -10.64
CA ALA A 328 6.61 -2.85 -11.75
C ALA A 328 5.95 -2.49 -13.08
N THR A 329 6.63 -2.74 -14.19
CA THR A 329 6.04 -2.74 -15.53
C THR A 329 5.93 -4.17 -16.07
N PRO A 330 5.16 -4.43 -17.13
CA PRO A 330 5.08 -5.77 -17.71
C PRO A 330 6.41 -6.36 -18.17
N GLN A 331 7.41 -5.52 -18.44
CA GLN A 331 8.73 -5.91 -18.94
C GLN A 331 9.85 -5.69 -17.91
N SER A 332 9.61 -5.02 -16.80
CA SER A 332 10.65 -4.79 -15.79
C SER A 332 10.95 -6.07 -15.00
N GLU A 333 12.23 -6.38 -14.85
CA GLU A 333 12.70 -7.53 -14.07
C GLU A 333 13.00 -7.10 -12.62
N VAL A 334 11.97 -6.52 -11.92
CA VAL A 334 12.13 -6.12 -10.52
C VAL A 334 12.53 -7.33 -9.67
N THR A 335 11.90 -8.47 -9.91
CA THR A 335 12.31 -9.78 -9.42
C THR A 335 12.17 -10.82 -10.53
N GLU A 336 12.69 -12.02 -10.31
CA GLU A 336 12.49 -13.14 -11.23
C GLU A 336 11.02 -13.54 -11.41
N LYS A 337 10.11 -13.06 -10.55
CA LYS A 337 8.67 -13.35 -10.60
C LYS A 337 7.85 -12.29 -11.35
N THR A 338 8.40 -11.10 -11.60
CA THR A 338 7.67 -9.97 -12.17
C THR A 338 7.12 -10.28 -13.56
N VAL A 339 8.02 -10.63 -14.49
CA VAL A 339 7.63 -10.90 -15.89
C VAL A 339 6.75 -12.14 -16.00
N PRO A 340 7.07 -13.30 -15.36
CA PRO A 340 6.17 -14.46 -15.38
C PRO A 340 4.76 -14.18 -14.89
N PHE A 341 4.60 -13.37 -13.82
CA PHE A 341 3.29 -12.96 -13.36
C PHE A 341 2.56 -12.10 -14.39
N SER A 342 3.23 -11.09 -14.96
CA SER A 342 2.64 -10.19 -15.95
C SER A 342 2.16 -10.94 -17.19
N GLU A 343 2.95 -11.90 -17.66
CA GLU A 343 2.59 -12.76 -18.80
C GLU A 343 1.39 -13.67 -18.48
N ALA A 344 1.38 -14.32 -17.32
CA ALA A 344 0.27 -15.17 -16.89
C ALA A 344 -1.02 -14.36 -16.71
N TYR A 345 -0.92 -13.13 -16.13
CA TYR A 345 -2.05 -12.24 -16.00
C TYR A 345 -2.60 -11.84 -17.39
N ASN A 346 -1.72 -11.45 -18.31
CA ASN A 346 -2.13 -11.06 -19.67
C ASN A 346 -2.73 -12.23 -20.47
N GLU A 347 -2.20 -13.45 -20.32
CA GLU A 347 -2.74 -14.64 -20.98
C GLU A 347 -4.16 -14.93 -20.51
N GLN A 348 -4.46 -14.72 -19.22
CA GLN A 348 -5.78 -15.05 -18.66
C GLN A 348 -6.82 -13.94 -18.88
N TYR A 349 -6.41 -12.66 -18.84
CA TYR A 349 -7.35 -11.52 -18.79
C TYR A 349 -7.25 -10.59 -19.99
N ASP A 350 -6.38 -10.85 -20.98
CA ASP A 350 -6.15 -10.00 -22.17
C ASP A 350 -5.86 -8.53 -21.78
N SER A 351 -5.16 -8.35 -20.67
CA SER A 351 -4.78 -7.05 -20.09
C SER A 351 -3.60 -7.19 -19.14
N TYR A 352 -3.01 -6.06 -18.74
CA TYR A 352 -1.94 -6.04 -17.75
C TYR A 352 -2.42 -5.40 -16.44
N PRO A 353 -1.84 -5.79 -15.29
CA PRO A 353 -2.20 -5.19 -14.01
C PRO A 353 -1.61 -3.78 -13.88
N VAL A 354 -2.24 -2.96 -13.01
CA VAL A 354 -1.57 -1.81 -12.37
C VAL A 354 -0.87 -2.28 -11.09
N TYR A 355 -0.20 -1.39 -10.37
CA TYR A 355 0.54 -1.71 -9.15
C TYR A 355 -0.24 -2.61 -8.17
N THR A 356 -1.55 -2.37 -8.01
CA THR A 356 -2.39 -3.15 -7.09
C THR A 356 -2.47 -4.62 -7.43
N GLY A 357 -2.35 -4.99 -8.70
CA GLY A 357 -2.37 -6.39 -9.13
C GLY A 357 -1.11 -7.13 -8.72
N TYR A 358 0.07 -6.56 -8.94
CA TYR A 358 1.33 -7.13 -8.47
C TYR A 358 1.27 -7.39 -6.97
N ILE A 359 0.88 -6.39 -6.21
CA ILE A 359 0.82 -6.44 -4.75
C ILE A 359 -0.25 -7.42 -4.24
N THR A 360 -1.43 -7.48 -4.88
CA THR A 360 -2.49 -8.41 -4.45
C THR A 360 -2.11 -9.87 -4.74
N PHE A 361 -1.49 -10.14 -5.87
CA PHE A 361 -0.94 -11.46 -6.17
C PHE A 361 0.07 -11.89 -5.10
N ASP A 362 0.99 -11.00 -4.76
CA ASP A 362 2.01 -11.25 -3.74
C ASP A 362 1.40 -11.45 -2.35
N ALA A 363 0.40 -10.65 -1.96
CA ALA A 363 -0.29 -10.78 -0.67
C ALA A 363 -0.95 -12.16 -0.50
N VAL A 364 -1.65 -12.63 -1.53
CA VAL A 364 -2.29 -13.95 -1.50
C VAL A 364 -1.26 -15.08 -1.45
N LYS A 365 -0.19 -14.98 -2.25
CA LYS A 365 0.88 -16.00 -2.26
C LYS A 365 1.67 -16.01 -0.95
N GLN A 366 1.98 -14.83 -0.36
CA GLN A 366 2.66 -14.72 0.93
C GLN A 366 1.78 -15.28 2.06
N TYR A 367 0.49 -14.95 2.08
CA TYR A 367 -0.44 -15.52 3.05
C TYR A 367 -0.47 -17.04 2.99
N ALA A 368 -0.58 -17.61 1.79
CA ALA A 368 -0.58 -19.05 1.58
C ALA A 368 0.72 -19.70 2.08
N ASP A 369 1.88 -19.08 1.82
CA ASP A 369 3.18 -19.54 2.30
C ASP A 369 3.24 -19.53 3.83
N VAL A 370 2.82 -18.45 4.48
CA VAL A 370 2.76 -18.32 5.95
C VAL A 370 1.82 -19.36 6.55
N VAL A 371 0.62 -19.55 6.02
CA VAL A 371 -0.34 -20.54 6.48
C VAL A 371 0.23 -21.96 6.39
N GLN A 372 0.91 -22.29 5.31
CA GLN A 372 1.55 -23.59 5.14
C GLN A 372 2.70 -23.81 6.11
N GLN A 373 3.53 -22.79 6.34
CA GLN A 373 4.65 -22.87 7.29
C GLN A 373 4.18 -22.95 8.74
N ALA A 374 3.16 -22.17 9.10
CA ALA A 374 2.54 -22.20 10.43
C ALA A 374 1.73 -23.48 10.69
N GLY A 375 1.24 -24.13 9.63
CA GLY A 375 0.29 -25.25 9.73
C GLY A 375 -1.05 -24.84 10.34
N SER A 376 -1.44 -23.57 10.22
CA SER A 376 -2.60 -22.96 10.87
C SER A 376 -3.12 -21.75 10.08
N VAL A 377 -4.44 -21.55 10.09
CA VAL A 377 -5.12 -20.34 9.62
C VAL A 377 -5.50 -19.40 10.78
N GLU A 378 -5.21 -19.79 12.03
CA GLU A 378 -5.51 -18.97 13.19
C GLU A 378 -4.81 -17.61 13.09
N ALA A 379 -5.55 -16.52 13.26
CA ALA A 379 -5.07 -15.18 12.96
C ALA A 379 -3.78 -14.80 13.71
N ASP A 380 -3.64 -15.17 15.00
CA ASP A 380 -2.43 -14.87 15.78
C ASP A 380 -1.20 -15.64 15.26
N ALA A 381 -1.38 -16.86 14.74
CA ALA A 381 -0.31 -17.63 14.13
C ALA A 381 0.12 -17.03 12.79
N VAL A 382 -0.86 -16.56 12.00
CA VAL A 382 -0.60 -15.86 10.74
C VAL A 382 0.09 -14.52 10.98
N VAL A 383 -0.37 -13.72 11.95
CA VAL A 383 0.30 -12.46 12.35
C VAL A 383 1.77 -12.71 12.66
N SER A 384 2.06 -13.68 13.55
CA SER A 384 3.45 -14.01 13.89
C SER A 384 4.26 -14.46 12.68
N GLY A 385 3.66 -15.25 11.79
CA GLY A 385 4.30 -15.70 10.56
C GLY A 385 4.59 -14.56 9.59
N LEU A 386 3.67 -13.60 9.43
CA LEU A 386 3.88 -12.42 8.58
C LEU A 386 4.96 -11.50 9.13
N GLU A 387 5.00 -11.26 10.45
CA GLU A 387 6.04 -10.46 11.11
C GLU A 387 7.46 -11.03 10.93
N GLU A 388 7.58 -12.34 10.81
CA GLU A 388 8.86 -13.05 10.63
C GLU A 388 9.17 -13.36 9.15
N SER A 389 8.21 -13.11 8.23
CA SER A 389 8.34 -13.50 6.83
C SER A 389 9.32 -12.61 6.06
N SER A 390 10.03 -13.24 5.10
CA SER A 390 10.75 -12.57 4.03
C SER A 390 10.35 -13.25 2.73
N PHE A 391 9.44 -12.66 2.00
CA PHE A 391 8.81 -13.26 0.82
C PHE A 391 9.26 -12.57 -0.46
N LEU A 392 9.87 -13.33 -1.38
CA LEU A 392 10.19 -12.80 -2.71
C LEU A 392 8.89 -12.71 -3.52
N GLY A 393 8.41 -11.49 -3.70
CA GLY A 393 7.23 -11.16 -4.50
C GLY A 393 7.56 -10.80 -5.94
N THR A 394 6.55 -10.26 -6.64
CA THR A 394 6.66 -9.74 -8.01
C THR A 394 7.21 -8.32 -8.06
N ALA A 395 7.02 -7.55 -6.99
CA ALA A 395 7.39 -6.14 -6.87
C ALA A 395 8.52 -5.89 -5.84
N GLY A 396 9.25 -6.92 -5.45
CA GLY A 396 10.36 -6.86 -4.49
C GLY A 396 10.30 -7.96 -3.44
N THR A 397 11.21 -7.92 -2.47
CA THR A 397 11.17 -8.78 -1.28
C THR A 397 10.31 -8.13 -0.21
N ILE A 398 9.23 -8.80 0.17
CA ILE A 398 8.25 -8.30 1.13
C ILE A 398 8.64 -8.73 2.54
N GLU A 399 8.98 -7.76 3.35
CA GLU A 399 9.15 -7.84 4.80
C GLU A 399 8.36 -6.70 5.42
N TYR A 400 7.99 -6.83 6.69
CA TYR A 400 7.21 -5.81 7.37
C TYR A 400 8.02 -5.11 8.45
N TYR A 401 7.77 -3.82 8.64
CA TYR A 401 8.33 -3.11 9.78
C TYR A 401 7.78 -3.70 11.09
N PRO A 402 8.64 -3.84 12.13
CA PRO A 402 8.20 -4.40 13.41
C PRO A 402 7.15 -3.51 14.10
N PRO A 403 6.38 -4.08 15.06
CA PRO A 403 5.25 -3.38 15.69
C PRO A 403 5.58 -2.07 16.40
N ASP A 404 6.82 -1.87 16.85
CA ASP A 404 7.28 -0.65 17.52
C ASP A 404 7.86 0.42 16.58
N ASN A 405 7.84 0.13 15.27
CA ASN A 405 8.27 1.08 14.24
C ASN A 405 7.18 2.13 13.97
N GLU A 406 7.58 3.29 13.47
CA GLU A 406 6.65 4.34 13.02
C GLU A 406 5.66 3.85 11.96
N PHE A 407 6.12 2.95 11.08
CA PHE A 407 5.36 2.32 10.00
C PHE A 407 5.07 0.85 10.31
N ALA A 408 4.65 0.55 11.55
CA ALA A 408 4.34 -0.80 11.99
C ALA A 408 3.46 -1.57 11.00
N HIS A 409 3.88 -2.79 10.64
CA HIS A 409 3.23 -3.68 9.67
C HIS A 409 3.08 -3.14 8.25
N ASP A 410 3.76 -2.02 7.91
CA ASP A 410 3.92 -1.63 6.51
C ASP A 410 5.10 -2.40 5.89
N VAL A 411 5.03 -2.62 4.59
CA VAL A 411 6.13 -3.18 3.81
C VAL A 411 7.39 -2.31 3.95
N VAL A 412 8.54 -2.95 4.09
CA VAL A 412 9.84 -2.27 4.25
C VAL A 412 10.25 -1.62 2.93
N TYR A 413 10.41 -0.30 2.96
CA TYR A 413 10.98 0.49 1.87
C TYR A 413 12.49 0.59 2.05
N GLU A 414 13.23 -0.18 1.27
CA GLU A 414 14.69 -0.23 1.28
C GLU A 414 15.20 -0.89 -0.02
N GLU A 415 16.41 -0.52 -0.47
CA GLU A 415 17.08 -1.18 -1.60
C GLU A 415 17.20 -2.70 -1.35
N GLY A 416 16.78 -3.49 -2.34
CA GLY A 416 16.73 -4.96 -2.24
C GLY A 416 15.48 -5.51 -1.52
N LYS A 417 14.60 -4.65 -1.07
CA LYS A 417 13.25 -4.96 -0.57
C LYS A 417 12.21 -4.45 -1.57
N VAL A 418 11.21 -3.71 -1.11
CA VAL A 418 10.28 -3.03 -2.01
C VAL A 418 10.82 -1.63 -2.30
N ASP A 419 11.18 -1.40 -3.56
CA ASP A 419 11.69 -0.14 -4.08
C ASP A 419 11.01 0.15 -5.42
N PRO A 420 9.93 0.98 -5.45
CA PRO A 420 9.16 1.23 -6.65
C PRO A 420 9.98 1.88 -7.76
N VAL A 421 9.71 1.49 -9.00
CA VAL A 421 10.35 2.04 -10.19
C VAL A 421 9.69 3.35 -10.63
N PHE A 422 10.44 4.21 -11.34
CA PHE A 422 9.87 5.28 -12.14
C PHE A 422 9.99 4.93 -13.61
N GLN A 423 8.88 4.99 -14.30
CA GLN A 423 8.76 4.75 -15.73
C GLN A 423 8.41 6.03 -16.47
N GLN A 424 8.85 6.14 -17.70
CA GLN A 424 8.47 7.20 -18.63
C GLN A 424 7.82 6.60 -19.87
N TRP A 425 6.77 7.21 -20.36
CA TRP A 425 6.22 6.87 -21.66
C TRP A 425 7.12 7.41 -22.79
N GLN A 426 7.65 6.51 -23.60
CA GLN A 426 8.52 6.83 -24.74
C GLN A 426 8.02 6.07 -25.98
N ASP A 427 7.49 6.80 -26.95
CA ASP A 427 7.01 6.25 -28.23
C ASP A 427 6.05 5.05 -28.10
N GLY A 428 5.20 5.06 -27.05
CA GLY A 428 4.23 4.01 -26.78
C GLY A 428 4.72 2.88 -25.87
N ASN A 429 5.94 2.96 -25.36
CA ASN A 429 6.50 2.00 -24.39
C ASN A 429 6.60 2.61 -22.99
N GLN A 430 6.48 1.77 -21.98
CA GLN A 430 6.71 2.11 -20.58
C GLN A 430 8.19 1.79 -20.25
N GLU A 431 9.06 2.77 -20.44
CA GLU A 431 10.49 2.61 -20.18
C GLU A 431 10.80 2.93 -18.72
N VAL A 432 11.50 2.03 -18.04
CA VAL A 432 12.01 2.29 -16.68
C VAL A 432 13.20 3.23 -16.76
N ILE A 433 13.15 4.34 -16.03
CA ILE A 433 14.20 5.35 -15.96
C ILE A 433 14.88 5.43 -14.57
N TYR A 434 14.33 4.74 -13.58
CA TYR A 434 14.86 4.61 -12.21
C TYR A 434 14.25 3.38 -11.51
N PRO A 435 15.01 2.62 -10.67
CA PRO A 435 16.44 2.80 -10.32
C PRO A 435 17.39 2.39 -11.47
N ASP A 436 18.67 2.74 -11.33
CA ASP A 436 19.66 2.61 -12.41
C ASP A 436 19.90 1.16 -12.88
N ASP A 437 19.81 0.20 -11.98
CA ASP A 437 19.98 -1.24 -12.26
C ASP A 437 18.80 -1.85 -13.04
N LEU A 438 17.63 -1.22 -13.00
CA LEU A 438 16.42 -1.63 -13.73
C LEU A 438 16.14 -0.73 -14.96
N THR A 439 16.96 0.29 -15.22
CA THR A 439 16.76 1.25 -16.31
C THR A 439 16.78 0.57 -17.68
N THR A 440 15.72 0.81 -18.48
CA THR A 440 15.60 0.30 -19.86
C THR A 440 15.85 1.38 -20.90
N ALA A 441 15.71 2.66 -20.55
CA ALA A 441 16.03 3.80 -21.42
C ALA A 441 16.41 5.04 -20.59
N ASP A 442 17.15 5.96 -21.25
CA ASP A 442 17.44 7.27 -20.69
C ASP A 442 16.17 8.14 -20.64
N TYR A 443 16.10 9.06 -19.68
CA TYR A 443 15.05 10.06 -19.60
C TYR A 443 15.02 10.95 -20.86
N GLN A 444 13.82 11.29 -21.34
CA GLN A 444 13.60 12.13 -22.50
C GLN A 444 12.74 13.34 -22.15
N LYS A 445 13.23 14.54 -22.51
CA LYS A 445 12.42 15.75 -22.43
C LYS A 445 11.34 15.79 -23.49
N PRO A 446 10.18 16.40 -23.21
CA PRO A 446 9.17 16.66 -24.22
C PRO A 446 9.77 17.39 -25.44
N SER A 447 9.43 16.93 -26.64
CA SER A 447 9.99 17.48 -27.89
C SER A 447 9.62 18.93 -28.18
N TRP A 448 8.71 19.51 -27.42
CA TRP A 448 8.26 20.91 -27.53
C TRP A 448 8.93 21.85 -26.50
N LEU A 449 9.82 21.37 -25.61
CA LEU A 449 10.58 22.15 -24.64
C LEU A 449 12.02 22.51 -25.12
#